data_5774124f33a001c13d800affe7f4eb74
#
_entry.id   5774124f33a001c13d800affe7f4eb74
#
_cell.length_a   1.000
_cell.length_b   1.000
_cell.length_c   1.000
_cell.angle_alpha   90.00
_cell.angle_beta   90.00
_cell.angle_gamma   90.00
#
_symmetry.space_group_name_H-M   'P 1'
#
loop_
_entity.id
_entity.type
_entity.pdbx_description
1 polymer ?
#
loop_
_entity_poly.entity_id
_entity_poly.type
_entity_poly.pdbx_seq_one_letter_code
_entity_poly.pdbx_strand_id
1 'polypeptide(L)'
;MANLDPQAKAYLEIFSQMPLIQTLDAQTVREMFALAPPVEVELAPLAKVEDRMIPVADNAEIKVRIYTPEGQGPFPLFIYYHGGGWVIGDLETADPSCRMIANQTGRVVVSVDYRLAPEYKFPIPVEDSYAALKWVSENAAALNGNASNLVVGGDSAGGNLSAVVSLIAKEQNGPEVAAQVLIYPVTALGYDTKSYEEFQQGFGLDRDLMKWFGNYYINNEEDTKNKYIAPLLADDLSNLPPAYVITAENDVLRDEGLAYAERLKQAGIKVESIIEEGLVHGYFTNMAVFPERIKGSISKFAKFLSEIDQRVGRV
;
A
#
# COMPACT_ATOMS: atom_id res chain seq x y z
N MET A 1 -3.18 14.61 -25.37
CA MET A 1 -4.33 14.22 -24.52
C MET A 1 -3.89 12.99 -23.75
N ALA A 2 -4.17 12.92 -22.45
CA ALA A 2 -3.85 11.74 -21.64
C ALA A 2 -4.54 10.50 -22.24
N ASN A 3 -3.81 9.38 -22.25
CA ASN A 3 -4.37 8.09 -22.63
C ASN A 3 -5.15 7.55 -21.40
N LEU A 4 -6.48 7.55 -21.47
CA LEU A 4 -7.33 7.07 -20.37
C LEU A 4 -8.10 5.82 -20.82
N ASP A 5 -8.04 4.79 -19.99
CA ASP A 5 -8.92 3.64 -20.09
C ASP A 5 -10.40 4.10 -19.98
N PRO A 6 -11.34 3.55 -20.75
CA PRO A 6 -12.74 3.96 -20.70
C PRO A 6 -13.36 3.90 -19.30
N GLN A 7 -12.98 2.91 -18.47
CA GLN A 7 -13.44 2.81 -17.08
C GLN A 7 -12.85 3.93 -16.21
N ALA A 8 -11.55 4.26 -16.42
CA ALA A 8 -10.92 5.37 -15.71
C ALA A 8 -11.56 6.71 -16.07
N LYS A 9 -11.91 6.92 -17.33
CA LYS A 9 -12.63 8.12 -17.77
C LYS A 9 -13.99 8.24 -17.09
N ALA A 10 -14.79 7.18 -17.12
CA ALA A 10 -16.10 7.16 -16.47
C ALA A 10 -16.00 7.37 -14.95
N TYR A 11 -15.00 6.77 -14.30
CA TYR A 11 -14.72 6.97 -12.89
C TYR A 11 -14.40 8.44 -12.58
N LEU A 12 -13.52 9.07 -13.37
CA LEU A 12 -13.17 10.48 -13.18
C LEU A 12 -14.35 11.43 -13.41
N GLU A 13 -15.24 11.12 -14.35
CA GLU A 13 -16.47 11.88 -14.57
C GLU A 13 -17.36 11.87 -13.32
N ILE A 14 -17.53 10.71 -12.66
CA ILE A 14 -18.28 10.59 -11.40
C ILE A 14 -17.51 11.31 -10.27
N PHE A 15 -16.21 11.08 -10.15
CA PHE A 15 -15.38 11.68 -9.11
C PHE A 15 -15.40 13.22 -9.17
N SER A 16 -15.46 13.80 -10.37
CA SER A 16 -15.54 15.24 -10.58
C SER A 16 -16.82 15.91 -10.04
N GLN A 17 -17.86 15.13 -9.73
CA GLN A 17 -19.10 15.63 -9.11
C GLN A 17 -19.02 15.66 -7.57
N MET A 18 -18.00 15.04 -6.98
CA MET A 18 -17.80 15.04 -5.54
C MET A 18 -17.20 16.37 -5.06
N PRO A 19 -17.45 16.76 -3.81
CA PRO A 19 -16.75 17.88 -3.20
C PRO A 19 -15.23 17.69 -3.27
N LEU A 20 -14.47 18.76 -3.47
CA LEU A 20 -13.01 18.71 -3.41
C LEU A 20 -12.56 18.36 -2.00
N ILE A 21 -12.06 17.17 -1.81
CA ILE A 21 -11.65 16.61 -0.49
C ILE A 21 -10.71 17.58 0.25
N GLN A 22 -9.76 18.18 -0.45
CA GLN A 22 -8.79 19.11 0.12
C GLN A 22 -9.38 20.42 0.65
N THR A 23 -10.68 20.67 0.45
CA THR A 23 -11.39 21.83 1.03
C THR A 23 -12.12 21.49 2.33
N LEU A 24 -12.12 20.22 2.73
CA LEU A 24 -12.79 19.69 3.92
C LEU A 24 -11.74 19.31 4.97
N ASP A 25 -12.15 19.23 6.23
CA ASP A 25 -11.32 18.66 7.29
C ASP A 25 -11.34 17.11 7.24
N ALA A 26 -10.34 16.50 7.87
CA ALA A 26 -10.14 15.04 7.83
C ALA A 26 -11.33 14.25 8.39
N GLN A 27 -11.99 14.74 9.45
CA GLN A 27 -13.12 14.06 10.05
C GLN A 27 -14.32 14.09 9.12
N THR A 28 -14.64 15.24 8.54
CA THR A 28 -15.72 15.39 7.56
C THR A 28 -15.52 14.46 6.37
N VAL A 29 -14.28 14.33 5.88
CA VAL A 29 -13.96 13.41 4.78
C VAL A 29 -14.20 11.95 5.18
N ARG A 30 -13.74 11.53 6.36
CA ARG A 30 -13.99 10.18 6.88
C ARG A 30 -15.46 9.87 7.04
N GLU A 31 -16.24 10.81 7.60
CA GLU A 31 -17.69 10.67 7.75
C GLU A 31 -18.40 10.55 6.39
N MET A 32 -17.97 11.34 5.40
CA MET A 32 -18.51 11.25 4.04
C MET A 32 -18.27 9.87 3.42
N PHE A 33 -17.08 9.28 3.57
CA PHE A 33 -16.80 7.93 3.08
C PHE A 33 -17.57 6.86 3.87
N ALA A 34 -17.69 6.99 5.18
CA ALA A 34 -18.44 6.06 6.03
C ALA A 34 -19.94 6.06 5.75
N LEU A 35 -20.49 7.19 5.30
CA LEU A 35 -21.91 7.34 4.93
C LEU A 35 -22.19 6.94 3.47
N ALA A 36 -21.15 6.73 2.66
CA ALA A 36 -21.35 6.28 1.30
C ALA A 36 -22.03 4.90 1.28
N PRO A 37 -23.02 4.69 0.41
CA PRO A 37 -23.68 3.39 0.33
C PRO A 37 -22.66 2.32 -0.04
N PRO A 38 -22.74 1.14 0.60
CA PRO A 38 -21.84 0.04 0.26
C PRO A 38 -22.02 -0.34 -1.21
N VAL A 39 -20.92 -0.47 -1.92
CA VAL A 39 -20.94 -0.95 -3.30
C VAL A 39 -20.87 -2.47 -3.27
N GLU A 40 -21.86 -3.13 -3.86
CA GLU A 40 -21.85 -4.59 -3.98
C GLU A 40 -20.74 -5.00 -4.95
N VAL A 41 -19.80 -5.80 -4.46
CA VAL A 41 -18.73 -6.40 -5.25
C VAL A 41 -18.69 -7.91 -4.97
N GLU A 42 -18.35 -8.68 -5.98
CA GLU A 42 -18.10 -10.10 -5.80
C GLU A 42 -16.80 -10.30 -5.01
N LEU A 43 -16.93 -10.86 -3.81
CA LEU A 43 -15.78 -11.13 -2.94
C LEU A 43 -15.15 -12.47 -3.27
N ALA A 44 -13.81 -12.48 -3.39
CA ALA A 44 -13.07 -13.73 -3.60
C ALA A 44 -13.27 -14.69 -2.41
N PRO A 45 -13.54 -15.99 -2.67
CA PRO A 45 -13.77 -16.98 -1.63
C PRO A 45 -12.48 -17.26 -0.85
N LEU A 46 -12.61 -17.43 0.47
CA LEU A 46 -11.54 -17.74 1.40
C LEU A 46 -12.00 -18.77 2.45
N ALA A 47 -11.07 -19.51 3.02
CA ALA A 47 -11.35 -20.43 4.11
C ALA A 47 -11.79 -19.71 5.38
N LYS A 48 -11.18 -18.56 5.67
CA LYS A 48 -11.47 -17.79 6.89
C LYS A 48 -11.11 -16.33 6.72
N VAL A 49 -11.90 -15.44 7.37
CA VAL A 49 -11.57 -14.05 7.63
C VAL A 49 -11.85 -13.77 9.10
N GLU A 50 -10.90 -13.18 9.80
CA GLU A 50 -11.06 -12.84 11.23
C GLU A 50 -10.33 -11.55 11.58
N ASP A 51 -10.88 -10.80 12.53
CA ASP A 51 -10.25 -9.61 13.09
C ASP A 51 -9.55 -9.97 14.40
N ARG A 52 -8.38 -9.36 14.64
CA ARG A 52 -7.63 -9.47 15.93
C ARG A 52 -7.12 -8.10 16.34
N MET A 53 -7.02 -7.89 17.65
CA MET A 53 -6.28 -6.76 18.23
C MET A 53 -4.83 -7.19 18.44
N ILE A 54 -3.90 -6.34 18.08
CA ILE A 54 -2.46 -6.55 18.29
C ILE A 54 -1.85 -5.37 19.05
N PRO A 55 -0.90 -5.63 19.94
CA PRO A 55 -0.25 -4.56 20.69
C PRO A 55 0.68 -3.74 19.80
N VAL A 56 0.69 -2.45 20.01
CA VAL A 56 1.62 -1.49 19.40
C VAL A 56 2.29 -0.63 20.48
N ALA A 57 3.03 0.40 20.08
CA ALA A 57 3.66 1.31 21.04
C ALA A 57 2.61 2.00 21.96
N ASP A 58 3.10 2.62 23.04
CA ASP A 58 2.30 3.41 23.99
C ASP A 58 1.19 2.66 24.71
N ASN A 59 1.32 1.32 24.87
CA ASN A 59 0.29 0.43 25.42
C ASN A 59 -1.05 0.51 24.67
N ALA A 60 -1.00 0.90 23.39
CA ALA A 60 -2.15 0.89 22.50
C ALA A 60 -2.28 -0.47 21.80
N GLU A 61 -3.45 -0.70 21.24
CA GLU A 61 -3.72 -1.83 20.35
C GLU A 61 -4.32 -1.31 19.05
N ILE A 62 -3.98 -1.98 17.95
CA ILE A 62 -4.61 -1.75 16.65
C ILE A 62 -5.27 -3.02 16.15
N LYS A 63 -6.25 -2.88 15.28
CA LYS A 63 -6.90 -4.00 14.65
C LYS A 63 -6.13 -4.48 13.42
N VAL A 64 -6.10 -5.78 13.23
CA VAL A 64 -5.67 -6.41 11.97
C VAL A 64 -6.76 -7.35 11.48
N ARG A 65 -6.96 -7.44 10.17
CA ARG A 65 -7.84 -8.44 9.55
C ARG A 65 -7.02 -9.47 8.82
N ILE A 66 -7.26 -10.73 9.14
CA ILE A 66 -6.52 -11.89 8.65
C ILE A 66 -7.37 -12.65 7.65
N TYR A 67 -6.87 -12.80 6.45
CA TYR A 67 -7.50 -13.51 5.33
C TYR A 67 -6.74 -14.80 5.06
N THR A 68 -7.36 -15.94 5.37
CA THR A 68 -6.75 -17.26 5.16
C THR A 68 -7.29 -17.85 3.85
N PRO A 69 -6.43 -18.18 2.89
CA PRO A 69 -6.86 -18.83 1.64
C PRO A 69 -7.28 -20.28 1.87
N GLU A 70 -7.96 -20.86 0.91
CA GLU A 70 -8.21 -22.30 0.87
C GLU A 70 -6.90 -23.09 0.76
N GLY A 71 -6.86 -24.30 1.32
CA GLY A 71 -5.72 -25.21 1.24
C GLY A 71 -5.13 -25.59 2.58
N GLN A 72 -3.92 -26.15 2.52
CA GLN A 72 -3.17 -26.56 3.71
C GLN A 72 -1.88 -25.75 3.83
N GLY A 73 -1.66 -25.15 5.00
CA GLY A 73 -0.44 -24.42 5.31
C GLY A 73 0.76 -25.33 5.66
N PRO A 74 1.88 -24.76 6.13
CA PRO A 74 2.00 -23.34 6.45
C PRO A 74 2.03 -22.49 5.18
N PHE A 75 1.20 -21.44 5.15
CA PHE A 75 1.10 -20.51 4.01
C PHE A 75 2.21 -19.46 4.02
N PRO A 76 2.66 -18.97 2.87
CA PRO A 76 3.41 -17.72 2.83
C PRO A 76 2.55 -16.58 3.39
N LEU A 77 3.19 -15.53 3.92
CA LEU A 77 2.52 -14.40 4.55
C LEU A 77 2.59 -13.14 3.69
N PHE A 78 1.57 -12.31 3.76
CA PHE A 78 1.53 -11.00 3.14
C PHE A 78 0.93 -9.99 4.11
N ILE A 79 1.66 -8.95 4.50
CA ILE A 79 1.13 -7.85 5.30
C ILE A 79 0.73 -6.73 4.35
N TYR A 80 -0.52 -6.29 4.45
CA TYR A 80 -1.07 -5.22 3.63
C TYR A 80 -1.32 -3.97 4.44
N TYR A 81 -0.74 -2.86 4.01
CA TYR A 81 -1.02 -1.53 4.53
C TYR A 81 -1.88 -0.79 3.52
N HIS A 82 -3.05 -0.30 3.95
CA HIS A 82 -3.99 0.38 3.07
C HIS A 82 -3.52 1.79 2.69
N GLY A 83 -4.03 2.30 1.57
CA GLY A 83 -3.84 3.68 1.14
C GLY A 83 -4.70 4.67 1.91
N GLY A 84 -4.79 5.90 1.36
CA GLY A 84 -5.60 6.97 1.96
C GLY A 84 -4.76 8.09 2.58
N GLY A 85 -3.52 8.29 2.12
CA GLY A 85 -2.66 9.42 2.51
C GLY A 85 -2.37 9.49 4.01
N TRP A 86 -2.38 8.37 4.73
CA TRP A 86 -2.24 8.25 6.20
C TRP A 86 -3.36 8.94 7.00
N VAL A 87 -4.40 9.45 6.33
CA VAL A 87 -5.48 10.26 6.93
C VAL A 87 -6.83 9.57 6.83
N ILE A 88 -7.07 8.83 5.76
CA ILE A 88 -8.33 8.12 5.49
C ILE A 88 -8.04 6.65 5.16
N GLY A 89 -9.09 5.88 4.95
CA GLY A 89 -8.99 4.45 4.68
C GLY A 89 -9.07 3.62 5.97
N ASP A 90 -9.39 2.35 5.79
CA ASP A 90 -9.60 1.38 6.86
C ASP A 90 -9.52 -0.06 6.29
N LEU A 91 -9.82 -1.04 7.12
CA LEU A 91 -9.88 -2.45 6.72
C LEU A 91 -10.96 -2.71 5.67
N GLU A 92 -12.09 -1.99 5.71
CA GLU A 92 -13.20 -2.20 4.77
C GLU A 92 -12.84 -1.69 3.38
N THR A 93 -12.14 -0.57 3.30
CA THR A 93 -11.64 -0.01 2.03
C THR A 93 -10.71 -1.00 1.30
N ALA A 94 -9.89 -1.74 2.04
CA ALA A 94 -8.93 -2.70 1.50
C ALA A 94 -9.49 -4.14 1.36
N ASP A 95 -10.63 -4.46 2.00
CA ASP A 95 -11.14 -5.84 2.12
C ASP A 95 -11.25 -6.57 0.78
N PRO A 96 -11.89 -6.04 -0.29
CA PRO A 96 -12.01 -6.76 -1.55
C PRO A 96 -10.65 -7.08 -2.20
N SER A 97 -9.71 -6.13 -2.14
CA SER A 97 -8.37 -6.31 -2.70
C SER A 97 -7.54 -7.30 -1.88
N CYS A 98 -7.61 -7.24 -0.55
CA CYS A 98 -6.94 -8.20 0.35
C CYS A 98 -7.45 -9.63 0.15
N ARG A 99 -8.77 -9.82 0.00
CA ARG A 99 -9.36 -11.13 -0.33
C ARG A 99 -8.84 -11.65 -1.65
N MET A 100 -8.80 -10.81 -2.67
CA MET A 100 -8.30 -11.21 -3.99
C MET A 100 -6.81 -11.54 -3.96
N ILE A 101 -5.99 -10.78 -3.21
CA ILE A 101 -4.58 -11.09 -2.99
C ILE A 101 -4.45 -12.46 -2.31
N ALA A 102 -5.17 -12.72 -1.21
CA ALA A 102 -5.10 -13.99 -0.50
C ALA A 102 -5.51 -15.18 -1.42
N ASN A 103 -6.60 -15.02 -2.15
CA ASN A 103 -7.10 -16.05 -3.06
C ASN A 103 -6.14 -16.36 -4.22
N GLN A 104 -5.61 -15.31 -4.90
CA GLN A 104 -4.77 -15.52 -6.09
C GLN A 104 -3.33 -15.89 -5.76
N THR A 105 -2.81 -15.46 -4.62
CA THR A 105 -1.42 -15.73 -4.26
C THR A 105 -1.25 -16.94 -3.35
N GLY A 106 -2.34 -17.47 -2.78
CA GLY A 106 -2.30 -18.55 -1.80
C GLY A 106 -1.59 -18.15 -0.51
N ARG A 107 -1.58 -16.86 -0.15
CA ARG A 107 -0.94 -16.33 1.05
C ARG A 107 -1.97 -16.01 2.11
N VAL A 108 -1.62 -16.19 3.37
CA VAL A 108 -2.36 -15.51 4.44
C VAL A 108 -2.05 -14.02 4.34
N VAL A 109 -3.09 -13.20 4.13
CA VAL A 109 -2.97 -11.75 4.12
C VAL A 109 -3.36 -11.18 5.47
N VAL A 110 -2.57 -10.26 5.99
CA VAL A 110 -2.86 -9.52 7.23
C VAL A 110 -2.95 -8.04 6.88
N SER A 111 -4.17 -7.52 6.81
CA SER A 111 -4.43 -6.09 6.60
C SER A 111 -4.36 -5.35 7.92
N VAL A 112 -3.67 -4.21 7.94
CA VAL A 112 -3.34 -3.47 9.16
C VAL A 112 -4.13 -2.18 9.23
N ASP A 113 -4.89 -2.00 10.31
CA ASP A 113 -5.64 -0.79 10.65
C ASP A 113 -4.75 0.15 11.47
N TYR A 114 -3.70 0.68 10.86
CA TYR A 114 -2.76 1.58 11.52
C TYR A 114 -3.43 2.90 11.89
N ARG A 115 -3.01 3.52 12.98
CA ARG A 115 -3.58 4.79 13.47
C ARG A 115 -3.30 5.93 12.48
N LEU A 116 -4.32 6.76 12.25
CA LEU A 116 -4.33 7.78 11.20
C LEU A 116 -4.05 9.19 11.73
N ALA A 117 -3.43 10.01 10.88
CA ALA A 117 -3.34 11.46 11.06
C ALA A 117 -4.72 12.11 10.78
N PRO A 118 -5.01 13.28 11.38
CA PRO A 118 -4.13 14.14 12.19
C PRO A 118 -3.99 13.73 13.66
N GLU A 119 -4.80 12.79 14.16
CA GLU A 119 -4.77 12.37 15.56
C GLU A 119 -3.44 11.69 15.89
N TYR A 120 -2.90 10.95 14.93
CA TYR A 120 -1.64 10.22 15.05
C TYR A 120 -0.74 10.54 13.87
N LYS A 121 -0.02 11.66 13.96
CA LYS A 121 0.95 12.09 12.96
C LYS A 121 2.18 11.20 12.91
N PHE A 122 3.04 11.41 11.94
CA PHE A 122 4.36 10.82 11.90
C PHE A 122 5.08 10.98 13.27
N PRO A 123 5.71 9.93 13.83
CA PRO A 123 5.97 8.63 13.21
C PRO A 123 4.94 7.52 13.52
N ILE A 124 3.81 7.78 14.19
CA ILE A 124 2.91 6.76 14.72
C ILE A 124 2.42 5.75 13.66
N PRO A 125 1.95 6.14 12.45
CA PRO A 125 1.55 5.16 11.43
C PRO A 125 2.69 4.22 11.01
N VAL A 126 3.94 4.72 11.00
CA VAL A 126 5.14 3.93 10.70
C VAL A 126 5.44 2.94 11.82
N GLU A 127 5.35 3.39 13.08
CA GLU A 127 5.60 2.56 14.26
C GLU A 127 4.57 1.43 14.38
N ASP A 128 3.29 1.73 14.14
CA ASP A 128 2.21 0.74 14.11
C ASP A 128 2.43 -0.30 13.01
N SER A 129 2.81 0.15 11.81
CA SER A 129 3.09 -0.71 10.68
C SER A 129 4.28 -1.64 10.94
N TYR A 130 5.34 -1.12 11.55
CA TYR A 130 6.49 -1.94 11.94
C TYR A 130 6.18 -2.89 13.11
N ALA A 131 5.35 -2.47 14.06
CA ALA A 131 4.87 -3.34 15.13
C ALA A 131 4.05 -4.50 14.57
N ALA A 132 3.19 -4.24 13.57
CA ALA A 132 2.44 -5.27 12.87
C ALA A 132 3.37 -6.27 12.15
N LEU A 133 4.45 -5.80 11.48
CA LEU A 133 5.45 -6.67 10.88
C LEU A 133 6.07 -7.61 11.93
N LYS A 134 6.50 -7.09 13.06
CA LYS A 134 7.07 -7.90 14.15
C LYS A 134 6.08 -8.91 14.67
N TRP A 135 4.86 -8.45 14.97
CA TRP A 135 3.81 -9.32 15.50
C TRP A 135 3.47 -10.47 14.53
N VAL A 136 3.32 -10.21 13.25
CA VAL A 136 3.05 -11.24 12.24
C VAL A 136 4.19 -12.25 12.15
N SER A 137 5.44 -11.79 12.17
CA SER A 137 6.62 -12.65 12.16
C SER A 137 6.67 -13.57 13.39
N GLU A 138 6.45 -13.03 14.57
CA GLU A 138 6.46 -13.76 15.85
C GLU A 138 5.28 -14.73 16.01
N ASN A 139 4.14 -14.41 15.40
CA ASN A 139 2.91 -15.20 15.49
C ASN A 139 2.61 -16.02 14.21
N ALA A 140 3.56 -16.15 13.31
CA ALA A 140 3.37 -16.84 12.02
C ALA A 140 2.77 -18.24 12.16
N ALA A 141 3.24 -19.05 13.10
CA ALA A 141 2.72 -20.39 13.36
C ALA A 141 1.24 -20.38 13.80
N ALA A 142 0.82 -19.41 14.62
CA ALA A 142 -0.57 -19.23 15.03
C ALA A 142 -1.49 -18.75 13.88
N LEU A 143 -0.90 -18.19 12.85
CA LEU A 143 -1.56 -17.80 11.60
C LEU A 143 -1.54 -18.92 10.54
N ASN A 144 -1.05 -20.10 10.88
CA ASN A 144 -0.75 -21.17 9.92
C ASN A 144 0.16 -20.69 8.78
N GLY A 145 1.09 -19.79 9.08
CA GLY A 145 1.98 -19.10 8.17
C GLY A 145 3.45 -19.49 8.34
N ASN A 146 4.24 -19.15 7.33
CA ASN A 146 5.70 -19.34 7.30
C ASN A 146 6.40 -17.99 7.45
N ALA A 147 7.04 -17.74 8.61
CA ALA A 147 7.76 -16.50 8.90
C ALA A 147 8.94 -16.22 7.94
N SER A 148 9.56 -17.27 7.37
CA SER A 148 10.66 -17.10 6.39
C SER A 148 10.18 -16.63 5.01
N ASN A 149 8.88 -16.57 4.78
CA ASN A 149 8.29 -16.11 3.53
C ASN A 149 7.23 -15.02 3.79
N LEU A 150 7.70 -13.91 4.34
CA LEU A 150 6.89 -12.79 4.71
C LEU A 150 7.09 -11.63 3.73
N VAL A 151 6.01 -11.20 3.09
CA VAL A 151 5.97 -10.09 2.13
C VAL A 151 5.25 -8.92 2.77
N VAL A 152 5.71 -7.72 2.51
CA VAL A 152 4.98 -6.48 2.83
C VAL A 152 4.49 -5.84 1.53
N GLY A 153 3.32 -5.22 1.57
CA GLY A 153 2.79 -4.52 0.42
C GLY A 153 1.65 -3.59 0.80
N GLY A 154 1.30 -2.73 -0.14
CA GLY A 154 0.21 -1.78 0.05
C GLY A 154 0.12 -0.80 -1.10
N ASP A 155 -0.93 -0.02 -1.09
CA ASP A 155 -1.25 0.98 -2.09
C ASP A 155 -1.04 2.41 -1.58
N SER A 156 -0.51 3.31 -2.41
CA SER A 156 -0.39 4.74 -2.09
C SER A 156 0.44 4.98 -0.81
N ALA A 157 -0.15 5.57 0.22
CA ALA A 157 0.45 5.69 1.56
C ALA A 157 0.82 4.32 2.16
N GLY A 158 0.05 3.27 1.89
CA GLY A 158 0.39 1.90 2.30
C GLY A 158 1.60 1.34 1.54
N GLY A 159 1.77 1.71 0.28
CA GLY A 159 3.00 1.44 -0.48
C GLY A 159 4.21 2.16 0.12
N ASN A 160 4.03 3.39 0.58
CA ASN A 160 5.04 4.12 1.36
C ASN A 160 5.39 3.37 2.64
N LEU A 161 4.40 3.01 3.47
CA LEU A 161 4.62 2.27 4.71
C LEU A 161 5.35 0.94 4.46
N SER A 162 5.04 0.23 3.37
CA SER A 162 5.72 -1.00 2.97
C SER A 162 7.21 -0.79 2.68
N ALA A 163 7.55 0.27 1.94
CA ALA A 163 8.94 0.63 1.66
C ALA A 163 9.69 1.05 2.93
N VAL A 164 9.05 1.86 3.78
CA VAL A 164 9.63 2.36 5.03
C VAL A 164 9.83 1.24 6.05
N VAL A 165 8.85 0.36 6.21
CA VAL A 165 8.95 -0.81 7.12
C VAL A 165 10.07 -1.75 6.67
N SER A 166 10.25 -1.96 5.36
CA SER A 166 11.38 -2.72 4.82
C SER A 166 12.73 -2.09 5.16
N LEU A 167 12.81 -0.75 5.07
CA LEU A 167 14.02 0.00 5.43
C LEU A 167 14.32 -0.12 6.94
N ILE A 168 13.32 0.05 7.81
CA ILE A 168 13.47 -0.10 9.25
C ILE A 168 13.86 -1.52 9.63
N ALA A 169 13.23 -2.55 9.04
CA ALA A 169 13.56 -3.94 9.29
C ALA A 169 15.03 -4.25 8.98
N LYS A 170 15.54 -3.75 7.83
CA LYS A 170 16.96 -3.83 7.48
C LYS A 170 17.84 -3.13 8.53
N GLU A 171 17.55 -1.89 8.87
CA GLU A 171 18.41 -1.07 9.73
C GLU A 171 18.46 -1.55 11.19
N GLN A 172 17.34 -2.14 11.66
CA GLN A 172 17.24 -2.66 13.03
C GLN A 172 17.59 -4.16 13.13
N ASN A 173 17.98 -4.82 12.04
CA ASN A 173 18.12 -6.28 11.99
C ASN A 173 16.85 -6.98 12.52
N GLY A 174 15.69 -6.47 12.12
CA GLY A 174 14.38 -6.97 12.48
C GLY A 174 13.94 -8.18 11.65
N PRO A 175 12.62 -8.45 11.57
CA PRO A 175 12.11 -9.58 10.78
C PRO A 175 12.57 -9.51 9.33
N GLU A 176 12.95 -10.66 8.78
CA GLU A 176 13.32 -10.76 7.36
C GLU A 176 12.07 -10.58 6.48
N VAL A 177 12.16 -9.67 5.53
CA VAL A 177 11.14 -9.42 4.51
C VAL A 177 11.57 -10.06 3.20
N ALA A 178 10.81 -11.04 2.72
CA ALA A 178 11.14 -11.80 1.51
C ALA A 178 10.94 -10.99 0.23
N ALA A 179 9.97 -10.09 0.20
CA ALA A 179 9.71 -9.16 -0.91
C ALA A 179 8.84 -7.97 -0.46
N GLN A 180 8.83 -6.91 -1.26
CA GLN A 180 7.93 -5.77 -1.11
C GLN A 180 7.13 -5.54 -2.39
N VAL A 181 5.80 -5.31 -2.25
CA VAL A 181 4.88 -5.02 -3.36
C VAL A 181 4.34 -3.60 -3.17
N LEU A 182 4.80 -2.69 -4.01
CA LEU A 182 4.54 -1.25 -3.89
C LEU A 182 3.58 -0.82 -5.00
N ILE A 183 2.35 -0.51 -4.64
CA ILE A 183 1.29 -0.17 -5.59
C ILE A 183 1.12 1.35 -5.59
N TYR A 184 1.48 2.02 -6.69
CA TYR A 184 1.58 3.48 -6.87
C TYR A 184 2.02 4.21 -5.59
N PRO A 185 3.20 3.82 -5.02
CA PRO A 185 3.61 4.27 -3.69
C PRO A 185 3.92 5.76 -3.65
N VAL A 186 3.62 6.41 -2.51
CA VAL A 186 4.26 7.69 -2.17
C VAL A 186 5.70 7.40 -1.78
N THR A 187 6.66 8.03 -2.43
CA THR A 187 8.09 7.84 -2.12
C THR A 187 8.82 9.13 -1.76
N ALA A 188 8.18 10.28 -1.99
CA ALA A 188 8.64 11.61 -1.62
C ALA A 188 7.46 12.54 -1.33
N LEU A 189 7.72 13.68 -0.69
CA LEU A 189 6.76 14.77 -0.49
C LEU A 189 7.27 16.10 -1.10
N GLY A 190 7.99 16.01 -2.23
CA GLY A 190 8.50 17.19 -2.94
C GLY A 190 7.46 17.85 -3.84
N TYR A 191 6.49 17.10 -4.36
CA TYR A 191 5.41 17.54 -5.27
C TYR A 191 5.90 18.24 -6.56
N ASP A 192 7.10 17.91 -7.03
CA ASP A 192 7.84 18.66 -8.06
C ASP A 192 8.28 17.81 -9.26
N THR A 193 7.83 16.56 -9.35
CA THR A 193 8.12 15.71 -10.51
C THR A 193 7.28 16.13 -11.72
N LYS A 194 7.68 15.67 -12.92
CA LYS A 194 6.96 15.94 -14.14
C LYS A 194 5.52 15.41 -14.10
N SER A 195 5.28 14.25 -13.49
CA SER A 195 3.93 13.72 -13.30
C SER A 195 3.05 14.63 -12.43
N TYR A 196 3.62 15.33 -11.44
CA TYR A 196 2.91 16.36 -10.68
C TYR A 196 2.54 17.59 -11.52
N GLU A 197 3.27 17.88 -12.60
CA GLU A 197 2.90 18.94 -13.54
C GLU A 197 1.84 18.45 -14.53
N GLU A 198 2.01 17.22 -15.05
CA GLU A 198 1.13 16.63 -16.08
C GLU A 198 -0.26 16.32 -15.55
N PHE A 199 -0.36 15.80 -14.31
CA PHE A 199 -1.60 15.29 -13.73
C PHE A 199 -2.07 16.09 -12.50
N GLN A 200 -1.66 17.35 -12.40
CA GLN A 200 -1.91 18.19 -11.23
C GLN A 200 -3.39 18.40 -10.88
N GLN A 201 -4.31 18.19 -11.82
CA GLN A 201 -5.77 18.32 -11.65
C GLN A 201 -6.53 17.40 -12.59
N GLY A 202 -7.67 16.87 -12.11
CA GLY A 202 -8.63 16.15 -12.93
C GLY A 202 -8.35 14.67 -13.15
N PHE A 203 -7.39 14.09 -12.41
CA PHE A 203 -7.02 12.68 -12.48
C PHE A 203 -7.28 11.90 -11.18
N GLY A 204 -8.17 12.41 -10.33
CA GLY A 204 -8.55 11.80 -9.05
C GLY A 204 -7.63 12.27 -7.92
N LEU A 205 -6.38 11.83 -7.88
CA LEU A 205 -5.40 12.36 -6.95
C LEU A 205 -4.72 13.59 -7.55
N ASP A 206 -5.03 14.76 -6.97
CA ASP A 206 -4.47 16.03 -7.38
C ASP A 206 -3.26 16.42 -6.55
N ARG A 207 -2.40 17.35 -7.08
CA ARG A 207 -1.28 17.91 -6.34
C ARG A 207 -1.72 18.54 -5.01
N ASP A 208 -2.82 19.29 -5.00
CA ASP A 208 -3.30 19.98 -3.81
C ASP A 208 -3.87 19.00 -2.79
N LEU A 209 -4.49 17.91 -3.24
CA LEU A 209 -4.91 16.81 -2.37
C LEU A 209 -3.71 16.10 -1.74
N MET A 210 -2.62 15.87 -2.48
CA MET A 210 -1.38 15.33 -1.91
C MET A 210 -0.76 16.26 -0.85
N LYS A 211 -0.79 17.58 -1.06
CA LYS A 211 -0.36 18.56 -0.05
C LYS A 211 -1.25 18.53 1.19
N TRP A 212 -2.55 18.37 1.00
CA TRP A 212 -3.52 18.24 2.09
C TRP A 212 -3.20 17.02 2.97
N PHE A 213 -2.97 15.85 2.38
CA PHE A 213 -2.51 14.66 3.09
C PHE A 213 -1.20 14.89 3.83
N GLY A 214 -0.19 15.43 3.15
CA GLY A 214 1.11 15.71 3.73
C GLY A 214 1.02 16.65 4.94
N ASN A 215 0.24 17.71 4.86
CA ASN A 215 0.05 18.68 5.94
C ASN A 215 -0.59 18.06 7.20
N TYR A 216 -1.48 17.08 7.04
CA TYR A 216 -2.03 16.34 8.17
C TYR A 216 -1.03 15.34 8.75
N TYR A 217 -0.21 14.72 7.92
CA TYR A 217 0.68 13.64 8.31
C TYR A 217 1.97 14.11 9.01
N ILE A 218 2.64 15.15 8.47
CA ILE A 218 3.89 15.67 9.01
C ILE A 218 3.66 16.61 10.20
N ASN A 219 4.68 16.77 11.05
CA ASN A 219 4.66 17.74 12.15
C ASN A 219 5.18 19.11 11.71
N ASN A 220 6.16 19.12 10.78
CA ASN A 220 6.80 20.31 10.24
C ASN A 220 7.44 20.00 8.87
N GLU A 221 7.87 21.02 8.14
CA GLU A 221 8.45 20.86 6.79
C GLU A 221 9.75 20.03 6.76
N GLU A 222 10.54 20.01 7.83
CA GLU A 222 11.77 19.21 7.88
C GLU A 222 11.48 17.71 7.81
N ASP A 223 10.30 17.28 8.27
CA ASP A 223 9.86 15.89 8.19
C ASP A 223 9.83 15.38 6.75
N THR A 224 9.60 16.26 5.75
CA THR A 224 9.60 15.88 4.33
C THR A 224 10.94 15.33 3.83
N LYS A 225 12.03 15.59 4.55
CA LYS A 225 13.38 15.09 4.28
C LYS A 225 13.69 13.78 5.00
N ASN A 226 12.81 13.34 5.89
CA ASN A 226 13.01 12.12 6.65
C ASN A 226 12.80 10.89 5.75
N LYS A 227 13.78 10.00 5.71
CA LYS A 227 13.72 8.75 4.92
C LYS A 227 12.56 7.81 5.29
N TYR A 228 12.00 7.95 6.49
CA TYR A 228 10.82 7.19 6.94
C TYR A 228 9.48 7.86 6.56
N ILE A 229 9.55 8.96 5.83
CA ILE A 229 8.43 9.59 5.12
C ILE A 229 8.68 9.53 3.61
N ALA A 230 9.91 9.87 3.22
CA ALA A 230 10.36 9.96 1.84
C ALA A 230 11.46 8.91 1.56
N PRO A 231 11.11 7.61 1.40
CA PRO A 231 12.10 6.55 1.21
C PRO A 231 12.96 6.75 -0.06
N LEU A 232 12.48 7.52 -1.01
CA LEU A 232 13.28 7.97 -2.16
C LEU A 232 14.54 8.73 -1.75
N LEU A 233 14.57 9.36 -0.57
CA LEU A 233 15.71 10.15 -0.07
C LEU A 233 16.67 9.34 0.82
N ALA A 234 16.42 8.05 1.06
CA ALA A 234 17.31 7.23 1.88
C ALA A 234 18.70 7.11 1.23
N ASP A 235 19.76 7.28 2.02
CA ASP A 235 21.15 7.25 1.52
C ASP A 235 21.57 5.85 1.05
N ASP A 236 21.11 4.80 1.75
CA ASP A 236 21.48 3.40 1.48
C ASP A 236 20.23 2.52 1.31
N LEU A 237 20.00 2.08 0.07
CA LEU A 237 18.96 1.13 -0.30
C LEU A 237 19.51 -0.30 -0.55
N SER A 238 20.79 -0.56 -0.27
CA SER A 238 21.36 -1.90 -0.41
C SER A 238 20.71 -2.91 0.53
N ASN A 239 20.72 -4.19 0.18
CA ASN A 239 20.17 -5.28 1.00
C ASN A 239 18.69 -5.12 1.40
N LEU A 240 17.93 -4.31 0.70
CA LEU A 240 16.48 -4.30 0.81
C LEU A 240 15.87 -5.53 0.11
N PRO A 241 14.66 -5.93 0.47
CA PRO A 241 14.01 -7.06 -0.18
C PRO A 241 13.74 -6.79 -1.65
N PRO A 242 13.68 -7.84 -2.50
CA PRO A 242 13.20 -7.74 -3.87
C PRO A 242 11.89 -6.96 -3.94
N ALA A 243 11.71 -6.13 -4.97
CA ALA A 243 10.57 -5.24 -5.07
C ALA A 243 9.76 -5.45 -6.36
N TYR A 244 8.44 -5.44 -6.24
CA TYR A 244 7.51 -5.28 -7.35
C TYR A 244 6.83 -3.92 -7.25
N VAL A 245 7.06 -3.05 -8.21
CA VAL A 245 6.56 -1.67 -8.19
C VAL A 245 5.54 -1.47 -9.30
N ILE A 246 4.32 -1.08 -8.95
CA ILE A 246 3.25 -0.75 -9.88
C ILE A 246 3.01 0.76 -9.81
N THR A 247 2.95 1.43 -10.95
CA THR A 247 2.49 2.82 -11.06
C THR A 247 1.31 2.91 -12.01
N ALA A 248 0.42 3.88 -11.83
CA ALA A 248 -0.60 4.20 -12.80
C ALA A 248 -0.06 5.24 -13.81
N GLU A 249 -0.47 5.15 -15.07
CA GLU A 249 0.04 6.05 -16.12
C GLU A 249 -0.34 7.50 -15.83
N ASN A 250 -1.59 7.74 -15.41
CA ASN A 250 -2.14 9.08 -15.20
C ASN A 250 -2.22 9.41 -13.71
N ASP A 251 -1.06 9.47 -13.05
CA ASP A 251 -0.95 9.62 -11.60
C ASP A 251 0.19 10.61 -11.25
N VAL A 252 -0.07 11.53 -10.34
CA VAL A 252 0.95 12.46 -9.84
C VAL A 252 2.14 11.73 -9.21
N LEU A 253 1.93 10.55 -8.63
CA LEU A 253 2.96 9.73 -7.97
C LEU A 253 3.77 8.84 -8.94
N ARG A 254 3.42 8.82 -10.24
CA ARG A 254 4.06 7.94 -11.23
C ARG A 254 5.58 8.07 -11.22
N ASP A 255 6.08 9.27 -11.36
CA ASP A 255 7.51 9.50 -11.59
C ASP A 255 8.35 9.26 -10.33
N GLU A 256 7.85 9.60 -9.14
CA GLU A 256 8.55 9.30 -7.89
C GLU A 256 8.57 7.81 -7.57
N GLY A 257 7.49 7.06 -7.86
CA GLY A 257 7.45 5.60 -7.75
C GLY A 257 8.44 4.91 -8.68
N LEU A 258 8.55 5.37 -9.94
CA LEU A 258 9.53 4.88 -10.90
C LEU A 258 10.97 5.25 -10.50
N ALA A 259 11.19 6.45 -9.96
CA ALA A 259 12.49 6.87 -9.45
C ALA A 259 12.95 6.00 -8.28
N TYR A 260 12.04 5.64 -7.38
CA TYR A 260 12.35 4.72 -6.28
C TYR A 260 12.70 3.32 -6.78
N ALA A 261 11.93 2.78 -7.74
CA ALA A 261 12.24 1.51 -8.40
C ALA A 261 13.63 1.50 -9.05
N GLU A 262 14.00 2.60 -9.71
CA GLU A 262 15.31 2.74 -10.35
C GLU A 262 16.44 2.82 -9.30
N ARG A 263 16.26 3.57 -8.21
CA ARG A 263 17.23 3.61 -7.12
C ARG A 263 17.44 2.24 -6.45
N LEU A 264 16.37 1.46 -6.28
CA LEU A 264 16.48 0.08 -5.80
C LEU A 264 17.33 -0.79 -6.75
N LYS A 265 17.10 -0.69 -8.08
CA LYS A 265 17.90 -1.41 -9.08
C LYS A 265 19.38 -1.00 -9.01
N GLN A 266 19.66 0.29 -8.91
CA GLN A 266 21.04 0.81 -8.78
C GLN A 266 21.72 0.34 -7.49
N ALA A 267 20.95 0.09 -6.43
CA ALA A 267 21.44 -0.53 -5.19
C ALA A 267 21.61 -2.07 -5.28
N GLY A 268 21.41 -2.67 -6.46
CA GLY A 268 21.56 -4.10 -6.69
C GLY A 268 20.36 -4.96 -6.30
N ILE A 269 19.21 -4.35 -6.01
CA ILE A 269 18.00 -5.09 -5.66
C ILE A 269 17.30 -5.63 -6.93
N LYS A 270 16.79 -6.87 -6.86
CA LYS A 270 15.88 -7.39 -7.91
C LYS A 270 14.59 -6.58 -7.90
N VAL A 271 14.30 -5.86 -8.98
CA VAL A 271 13.09 -5.05 -9.13
C VAL A 271 12.38 -5.36 -10.44
N GLU A 272 11.11 -5.66 -10.35
CA GLU A 272 10.18 -5.56 -11.48
C GLU A 272 9.32 -4.32 -11.29
N SER A 273 9.22 -3.49 -12.33
CA SER A 273 8.40 -2.27 -12.31
C SER A 273 7.53 -2.21 -13.55
N ILE A 274 6.26 -1.88 -13.36
CA ILE A 274 5.28 -1.76 -14.44
C ILE A 274 4.51 -0.43 -14.32
N ILE A 275 4.08 0.06 -15.47
CA ILE A 275 3.12 1.16 -15.57
C ILE A 275 1.80 0.54 -16.04
N GLU A 276 0.73 0.73 -15.29
CA GLU A 276 -0.61 0.32 -15.70
C GLU A 276 -1.19 1.40 -16.62
N GLU A 277 -1.17 1.09 -17.91
CA GLU A 277 -1.58 2.01 -18.98
C GLU A 277 -3.06 2.39 -18.88
N GLY A 278 -3.34 3.66 -19.10
CA GLY A 278 -4.69 4.23 -19.07
C GLY A 278 -5.29 4.41 -17.70
N LEU A 279 -4.66 3.91 -16.64
CA LEU A 279 -5.20 3.95 -15.28
C LEU A 279 -4.80 5.23 -14.52
N VAL A 280 -5.56 5.49 -13.46
CA VAL A 280 -5.41 6.61 -12.52
C VAL A 280 -5.09 6.10 -11.13
N HIS A 281 -4.66 6.98 -10.24
CA HIS A 281 -4.46 6.66 -8.83
C HIS A 281 -5.74 6.07 -8.18
N GLY A 282 -5.58 5.15 -7.24
CA GLY A 282 -6.69 4.55 -6.50
C GLY A 282 -7.43 3.44 -7.26
N TYR A 283 -7.02 3.08 -8.47
CA TYR A 283 -7.71 2.01 -9.22
C TYR A 283 -7.69 0.67 -8.47
N PHE A 284 -6.61 0.36 -7.75
CA PHE A 284 -6.38 -0.96 -7.14
C PHE A 284 -7.35 -1.29 -5.99
N THR A 285 -7.91 -0.29 -5.33
CA THR A 285 -8.90 -0.47 -4.26
C THR A 285 -10.34 -0.27 -4.73
N ASN A 286 -10.55 0.14 -5.98
CA ASN A 286 -11.88 0.35 -6.53
C ASN A 286 -12.37 -0.87 -7.33
N MET A 287 -12.69 -1.94 -6.59
CA MET A 287 -13.11 -3.23 -7.15
C MET A 287 -14.40 -3.12 -7.98
N ALA A 288 -15.28 -2.17 -7.67
CA ALA A 288 -16.52 -1.98 -8.41
C ALA A 288 -16.29 -1.45 -9.84
N VAL A 289 -15.23 -0.70 -10.03
CA VAL A 289 -14.92 -0.09 -11.34
C VAL A 289 -13.86 -0.89 -12.11
N PHE A 290 -12.83 -1.39 -11.42
CA PHE A 290 -11.65 -1.97 -12.07
C PHE A 290 -11.39 -3.45 -11.73
N PRO A 291 -12.40 -4.34 -11.62
CA PRO A 291 -12.18 -5.70 -11.12
C PRO A 291 -11.15 -6.49 -11.95
N GLU A 292 -11.22 -6.42 -13.28
CA GLU A 292 -10.30 -7.16 -14.16
C GLU A 292 -8.89 -6.54 -14.17
N ARG A 293 -8.77 -5.22 -14.01
CA ARG A 293 -7.48 -4.54 -13.92
C ARG A 293 -6.77 -4.89 -12.61
N ILE A 294 -7.50 -4.91 -11.50
CA ILE A 294 -6.99 -5.32 -10.17
C ILE A 294 -6.54 -6.77 -10.23
N LYS A 295 -7.39 -7.67 -10.73
CA LYS A 295 -7.07 -9.08 -10.92
C LYS A 295 -5.82 -9.29 -11.77
N GLY A 296 -5.69 -8.52 -12.86
CA GLY A 296 -4.51 -8.55 -13.73
C GLY A 296 -3.24 -8.08 -13.01
N SER A 297 -3.31 -7.01 -12.23
CA SER A 297 -2.18 -6.49 -11.45
C SER A 297 -1.74 -7.51 -10.38
N ILE A 298 -2.70 -8.13 -9.67
CA ILE A 298 -2.40 -9.17 -8.69
C ILE A 298 -1.75 -10.39 -9.37
N SER A 299 -2.25 -10.84 -10.52
CA SER A 299 -1.67 -11.96 -11.25
C SER A 299 -0.21 -11.71 -11.65
N LYS A 300 0.14 -10.47 -12.02
CA LYS A 300 1.51 -10.08 -12.36
C LYS A 300 2.45 -10.19 -11.15
N PHE A 301 2.10 -9.56 -10.02
CA PHE A 301 2.96 -9.66 -8.85
C PHE A 301 2.91 -11.05 -8.18
N ALA A 302 1.83 -11.82 -8.29
CA ALA A 302 1.77 -13.20 -7.84
C ALA A 302 2.81 -14.06 -8.55
N LYS A 303 3.03 -13.85 -9.85
CA LYS A 303 4.10 -14.52 -10.60
C LYS A 303 5.48 -14.15 -10.03
N PHE A 304 5.74 -12.87 -9.80
CA PHE A 304 6.98 -12.41 -9.17
C PHE A 304 7.20 -13.05 -7.80
N LEU A 305 6.17 -13.09 -6.95
CA LEU A 305 6.24 -13.70 -5.62
C LEU A 305 6.48 -15.21 -5.70
N SER A 306 5.89 -15.91 -6.67
CA SER A 306 6.15 -17.35 -6.90
C SER A 306 7.64 -17.64 -7.19
N GLU A 307 8.35 -16.74 -7.89
CA GLU A 307 9.79 -16.86 -8.10
C GLU A 307 10.59 -16.66 -6.81
N ILE A 308 10.12 -15.80 -5.90
CA ILE A 308 10.71 -15.60 -4.57
C ILE A 308 10.51 -16.86 -3.72
N ASP A 309 9.29 -17.40 -3.69
CA ASP A 309 8.93 -18.61 -2.94
C ASP A 309 9.82 -19.80 -3.30
N GLN A 310 10.11 -19.99 -4.59
CA GLN A 310 11.00 -21.05 -5.06
C GLN A 310 12.46 -20.89 -4.56
N ARG A 311 12.89 -19.70 -4.23
CA ARG A 311 14.22 -19.43 -3.65
C ARG A 311 14.24 -19.71 -2.16
N VAL A 312 13.22 -19.27 -1.43
CA VAL A 312 13.06 -19.51 0.02
C VAL A 312 12.92 -21.03 0.31
N GLY A 313 12.22 -21.78 -0.54
CA GLY A 313 12.04 -23.23 -0.38
C GLY A 313 13.25 -24.08 -0.78
N ARG A 314 14.35 -23.49 -1.26
CA ARG A 314 15.61 -24.20 -1.64
C ARG A 314 16.73 -24.09 -0.58
N VAL A 315 16.47 -23.39 0.50
CA VAL A 315 17.33 -23.30 1.70
C VAL A 315 16.78 -24.21 2.81
#